data_1b1e1a3033a2aef7c353bcbbb54730a4
#
_entry.id   1b1e1a3033a2aef7c353bcbbb54730a4
#
_cell.length_a   1.000
_cell.length_b   1.000
_cell.length_c   1.000
_cell.angle_alpha   90.00
_cell.angle_beta   90.00
_cell.angle_gamma   90.00
#
_symmetry.space_group_name_H-M   'P 1'
#
loop_
_entity.id
_entity.type
_entity.pdbx_description
1 polymer ?
#
loop_
_entity_poly.entity_id
_entity_poly.type
_entity_poly.pdbx_seq_one_letter_code
_entity_poly.pdbx_strand_id
1 'polypeptide(L)'
;MKIKLLLAALLISATTIFAAMPKAGGSAPAFSAPDQDGKTVSLADFAGKKIVLLYFYPKDFTGGCTKEACGFRDRMGELQTNNVVVLGISYDSAASHKKFIEKYNLNFTLLADTDGKITAAYDVKMPVMKMSLRVSFLIGMDGKIIHVTNAVNPQAHFDEMQAAIAGLKKNP
;
A
#
# COMPACT_ATOMS: atom_id res chain seq x y z
N MET A 1 34.90 -23.48 -50.12
CA MET A 1 33.55 -23.56 -49.54
C MET A 1 33.50 -22.65 -48.30
N LYS A 2 32.95 -21.43 -48.44
CA LYS A 2 32.98 -20.41 -47.36
C LYS A 2 31.61 -20.43 -46.63
N ILE A 3 31.60 -20.90 -45.40
CA ILE A 3 30.39 -20.91 -44.56
C ILE A 3 30.24 -19.52 -43.94
N LYS A 4 29.19 -18.78 -44.34
CA LYS A 4 28.80 -17.52 -43.72
C LYS A 4 27.96 -17.81 -42.49
N LEU A 5 28.52 -17.58 -41.30
CA LEU A 5 27.73 -17.58 -40.04
C LEU A 5 26.90 -16.29 -40.01
N LEU A 6 25.57 -16.41 -40.09
CA LEU A 6 24.64 -15.33 -39.79
C LEU A 6 24.42 -15.34 -38.27
N LEU A 7 24.99 -14.34 -37.57
CA LEU A 7 24.60 -14.01 -36.19
C LEU A 7 23.27 -13.24 -36.26
N ALA A 8 22.16 -13.91 -35.89
CA ALA A 8 20.92 -13.25 -35.64
C ALA A 8 20.99 -12.60 -34.23
N ALA A 9 21.18 -11.27 -34.18
CA ALA A 9 21.09 -10.51 -32.95
C ALA A 9 19.59 -10.42 -32.51
N LEU A 10 19.22 -11.16 -31.47
CA LEU A 10 17.91 -11.06 -30.84
C LEU A 10 17.85 -9.76 -30.03
N LEU A 11 17.26 -8.72 -30.61
CA LEU A 11 16.93 -7.47 -29.91
C LEU A 11 15.80 -7.75 -28.93
N ILE A 12 16.13 -8.00 -27.66
CA ILE A 12 15.15 -8.01 -26.57
C ILE A 12 14.79 -6.55 -26.30
N SER A 13 13.69 -6.11 -26.89
CA SER A 13 13.08 -4.81 -26.57
C SER A 13 12.53 -4.88 -25.15
N ALA A 14 13.23 -4.25 -24.20
CA ALA A 14 12.72 -4.04 -22.85
C ALA A 14 11.60 -3.00 -22.94
N THR A 15 10.37 -3.46 -23.08
CA THR A 15 9.19 -2.62 -22.89
C THR A 15 9.13 -2.22 -21.41
N THR A 16 9.46 -0.98 -21.10
CA THR A 16 9.14 -0.37 -19.80
C THR A 16 7.62 -0.30 -19.68
N ILE A 17 7.05 -1.29 -19.01
CA ILE A 17 5.63 -1.26 -18.63
C ILE A 17 5.54 -0.18 -17.55
N PHE A 18 5.03 1.01 -17.88
CA PHE A 18 4.54 1.95 -16.88
C PHE A 18 3.40 1.25 -16.15
N ALA A 19 3.61 0.94 -14.89
CA ALA A 19 2.57 0.33 -14.07
C ALA A 19 1.44 1.37 -13.90
N ALA A 20 0.27 1.05 -14.42
CA ALA A 20 -0.94 1.82 -14.11
C ALA A 20 -1.40 1.44 -12.70
N MET A 21 -2.06 2.38 -12.00
CA MET A 21 -2.63 2.12 -10.68
C MET A 21 -3.43 0.82 -10.69
N PRO A 22 -3.11 -0.12 -9.81
CA PRO A 22 -3.79 -1.40 -9.72
C PRO A 22 -5.28 -1.22 -9.43
N LYS A 23 -6.12 -2.09 -10.03
CA LYS A 23 -7.59 -2.03 -9.92
C LYS A 23 -8.13 -3.25 -9.21
N ALA A 24 -9.37 -3.16 -8.72
CA ALA A 24 -10.09 -4.31 -8.16
C ALA A 24 -10.10 -5.48 -9.15
N GLY A 25 -9.89 -6.68 -8.66
CA GLY A 25 -9.72 -7.93 -9.43
C GLY A 25 -8.29 -8.18 -9.91
N GLY A 26 -7.41 -7.17 -9.96
CA GLY A 26 -6.00 -7.32 -10.32
C GLY A 26 -5.13 -7.81 -9.16
N SER A 27 -3.93 -8.31 -9.47
CA SER A 27 -2.94 -8.67 -8.46
C SER A 27 -2.32 -7.42 -7.83
N ALA A 28 -2.17 -7.42 -6.50
CA ALA A 28 -1.44 -6.37 -5.80
C ALA A 28 0.07 -6.49 -6.11
N PRO A 29 0.76 -5.39 -6.45
CA PRO A 29 2.20 -5.39 -6.58
C PRO A 29 2.88 -5.85 -5.29
N ALA A 30 3.85 -6.75 -5.41
CA ALA A 30 4.64 -7.20 -4.27
C ALA A 30 5.48 -6.05 -3.72
N PHE A 31 5.64 -6.02 -2.41
CA PHE A 31 6.52 -5.06 -1.75
C PHE A 31 7.21 -5.67 -0.54
N SER A 32 8.28 -4.99 -0.12
CA SER A 32 9.00 -5.23 1.13
C SER A 32 9.62 -3.91 1.58
N ALA A 33 9.40 -3.52 2.83
CA ALA A 33 9.91 -2.28 3.40
C ALA A 33 10.17 -2.42 4.90
N PRO A 34 11.06 -1.59 5.49
CA PRO A 34 11.20 -1.51 6.93
C PRO A 34 9.98 -0.86 7.57
N ASP A 35 9.54 -1.40 8.70
CA ASP A 35 8.55 -0.78 9.57
C ASP A 35 9.18 0.30 10.47
N GLN A 36 8.40 0.86 11.40
CA GLN A 36 8.82 1.88 12.37
C GLN A 36 9.95 1.43 13.31
N ASP A 37 10.17 0.14 13.46
CA ASP A 37 11.23 -0.45 14.29
C ASP A 37 12.40 -0.98 13.45
N GLY A 38 12.37 -0.78 12.13
CA GLY A 38 13.39 -1.23 11.18
C GLY A 38 13.26 -2.70 10.78
N LYS A 39 12.21 -3.40 11.21
CA LYS A 39 11.94 -4.77 10.82
C LYS A 39 11.35 -4.79 9.41
N THR A 40 11.87 -5.66 8.55
CA THR A 40 11.34 -5.84 7.21
C THR A 40 9.95 -6.51 7.24
N VAL A 41 8.99 -5.89 6.56
CA VAL A 41 7.61 -6.40 6.38
C VAL A 41 7.33 -6.50 4.89
N SER A 42 6.80 -7.62 4.46
CA SER A 42 6.45 -7.91 3.05
C SER A 42 4.97 -8.21 2.90
N LEU A 43 4.39 -7.92 1.74
CA LEU A 43 3.01 -8.32 1.44
C LEU A 43 2.84 -9.86 1.55
N ALA A 44 3.87 -10.61 1.17
CA ALA A 44 3.88 -12.09 1.24
C ALA A 44 3.69 -12.64 2.67
N ASP A 45 4.04 -11.90 3.72
CA ASP A 45 3.89 -12.34 5.11
C ASP A 45 2.42 -12.59 5.50
N PHE A 46 1.49 -11.96 4.77
CA PHE A 46 0.05 -11.98 5.00
C PHE A 46 -0.71 -12.91 4.06
N ALA A 47 -0.06 -13.42 3.01
CA ALA A 47 -0.68 -14.30 2.01
C ALA A 47 -1.29 -15.56 2.66
N GLY A 48 -2.53 -15.86 2.32
CA GLY A 48 -3.30 -16.98 2.90
C GLY A 48 -3.71 -16.79 4.36
N LYS A 49 -3.36 -15.66 5.02
CA LYS A 49 -3.54 -15.49 6.47
C LYS A 49 -4.41 -14.28 6.81
N LYS A 50 -4.20 -13.14 6.15
CA LYS A 50 -4.84 -11.87 6.47
C LYS A 50 -5.26 -11.12 5.20
N ILE A 51 -6.34 -10.36 5.31
CA ILE A 51 -6.67 -9.30 4.36
C ILE A 51 -5.82 -8.09 4.75
N VAL A 52 -5.21 -7.41 3.78
CA VAL A 52 -4.35 -6.26 4.01
C VAL A 52 -5.08 -4.98 3.59
N LEU A 53 -5.30 -4.07 4.53
CA LEU A 53 -5.63 -2.69 4.24
C LEU A 53 -4.31 -1.92 4.11
N LEU A 54 -3.88 -1.70 2.87
CA LEU A 54 -2.69 -0.95 2.53
C LEU A 54 -3.10 0.49 2.19
N TYR A 55 -2.76 1.46 3.07
CA TYR A 55 -3.11 2.84 2.80
C TYR A 55 -1.88 3.72 2.61
N PHE A 56 -1.85 4.42 1.48
CA PHE A 56 -0.85 5.43 1.15
C PHE A 56 -1.34 6.79 1.62
N TYR A 57 -0.46 7.54 2.26
CA TYR A 57 -0.76 8.88 2.74
C TYR A 57 0.43 9.82 2.51
N PRO A 58 0.16 11.13 2.34
CA PRO A 58 1.19 12.10 1.99
C PRO A 58 2.35 12.19 2.98
N LYS A 59 2.06 12.36 4.29
CA LYS A 59 3.11 12.65 5.27
C LYS A 59 2.63 12.54 6.71
N ASP A 60 3.52 12.04 7.59
CA ASP A 60 3.34 12.06 9.04
C ASP A 60 3.05 13.46 9.58
N PHE A 61 2.33 13.54 10.68
CA PHE A 61 2.02 14.76 11.43
C PHE A 61 1.21 15.83 10.69
N THR A 62 0.73 15.58 9.47
CA THR A 62 -0.21 16.48 8.80
C THR A 62 -1.64 16.25 9.31
N GLY A 63 -2.46 17.31 9.36
CA GLY A 63 -3.78 17.25 9.99
C GLY A 63 -4.70 16.18 9.38
N GLY A 64 -4.76 16.08 8.04
CA GLY A 64 -5.57 15.09 7.34
C GLY A 64 -5.09 13.65 7.55
N CYS A 65 -3.77 13.42 7.48
CA CYS A 65 -3.19 12.09 7.67
C CYS A 65 -3.31 11.63 9.13
N THR A 66 -3.16 12.55 10.09
CA THR A 66 -3.37 12.27 11.51
C THR A 66 -4.81 11.85 11.78
N LYS A 67 -5.79 12.59 11.22
CA LYS A 67 -7.22 12.25 11.38
C LYS A 67 -7.54 10.87 10.83
N GLU A 68 -7.01 10.53 9.65
CA GLU A 68 -7.19 9.23 9.03
C GLU A 68 -6.55 8.10 9.85
N ALA A 69 -5.30 8.26 10.28
CA ALA A 69 -4.59 7.29 11.10
C ALA A 69 -5.31 7.04 12.44
N CYS A 70 -5.79 8.09 13.11
CA CYS A 70 -6.59 7.97 14.32
C CYS A 70 -7.92 7.24 14.06
N GLY A 71 -8.56 7.48 12.90
CA GLY A 71 -9.77 6.76 12.49
C GLY A 71 -9.55 5.25 12.39
N PHE A 72 -8.45 4.80 11.77
CA PHE A 72 -8.09 3.38 11.72
C PHE A 72 -7.74 2.82 13.10
N ARG A 73 -6.97 3.56 13.91
CA ARG A 73 -6.65 3.18 15.29
C ARG A 73 -7.90 2.88 16.11
N ASP A 74 -8.86 3.79 16.07
CA ASP A 74 -10.07 3.72 16.90
C ASP A 74 -10.99 2.55 16.51
N ARG A 75 -10.83 2.02 15.28
CA ARG A 75 -11.62 0.89 14.75
C ARG A 75 -10.83 -0.40 14.58
N MET A 76 -9.63 -0.46 15.14
CA MET A 76 -8.76 -1.64 14.99
C MET A 76 -9.42 -2.93 15.46
N GLY A 77 -10.25 -2.90 16.52
CA GLY A 77 -11.00 -4.07 16.99
C GLY A 77 -11.95 -4.62 15.92
N GLU A 78 -12.66 -3.74 15.21
CA GLU A 78 -13.55 -4.13 14.11
C GLU A 78 -12.74 -4.70 12.91
N LEU A 79 -11.63 -4.05 12.55
CA LEU A 79 -10.75 -4.50 11.48
C LEU A 79 -10.19 -5.90 11.77
N GLN A 80 -9.70 -6.14 12.98
CA GLN A 80 -9.18 -7.43 13.41
C GLN A 80 -10.24 -8.53 13.42
N THR A 81 -11.48 -8.22 13.82
CA THR A 81 -12.62 -9.16 13.75
C THR A 81 -12.93 -9.58 12.32
N ASN A 82 -12.65 -8.72 11.32
CA ASN A 82 -12.77 -9.02 9.91
C ASN A 82 -11.50 -9.62 9.30
N ASN A 83 -10.55 -10.06 10.12
CA ASN A 83 -9.25 -10.60 9.71
C ASN A 83 -8.39 -9.63 8.89
N VAL A 84 -8.58 -8.31 9.07
CA VAL A 84 -7.87 -7.23 8.37
C VAL A 84 -6.68 -6.77 9.20
N VAL A 85 -5.51 -6.63 8.55
CA VAL A 85 -4.34 -5.93 9.07
C VAL A 85 -4.19 -4.58 8.34
N VAL A 86 -3.81 -3.55 9.07
CA VAL A 86 -3.57 -2.21 8.52
C VAL A 86 -2.07 -1.98 8.35
N LEU A 87 -1.67 -1.54 7.16
CA LEU A 87 -0.31 -1.12 6.83
C LEU A 87 -0.38 0.28 6.22
N GLY A 88 0.21 1.27 6.87
CA GLY A 88 0.34 2.61 6.32
C GLY A 88 1.67 2.77 5.59
N ILE A 89 1.69 3.50 4.47
CA ILE A 89 2.90 3.75 3.69
C ILE A 89 3.04 5.23 3.38
N SER A 90 4.21 5.79 3.65
CA SER A 90 4.62 7.10 3.17
C SER A 90 6.12 7.15 2.89
N TYR A 91 6.59 8.29 2.36
CA TYR A 91 8.03 8.55 2.17
C TYR A 91 8.77 8.90 3.46
N ASP A 92 8.07 8.99 4.58
CA ASP A 92 8.70 9.29 5.86
C ASP A 92 9.61 8.15 6.31
N SER A 93 10.59 8.46 7.16
CA SER A 93 11.52 7.48 7.69
C SER A 93 10.90 6.64 8.82
N ALA A 94 11.46 5.46 9.07
CA ALA A 94 11.09 4.63 10.22
C ALA A 94 11.11 5.40 11.55
N ALA A 95 12.10 6.28 11.73
CA ALA A 95 12.19 7.13 12.93
C ALA A 95 11.06 8.17 13.04
N SER A 96 10.57 8.69 11.89
CA SER A 96 9.39 9.57 11.85
C SER A 96 8.13 8.78 12.19
N HIS A 97 7.93 7.63 11.56
CA HIS A 97 6.82 6.73 11.84
C HIS A 97 6.74 6.33 13.32
N LYS A 98 7.88 6.00 13.93
CA LYS A 98 7.93 5.67 15.36
C LYS A 98 7.40 6.79 16.23
N LYS A 99 7.85 8.03 16.00
CA LYS A 99 7.36 9.22 16.70
C LYS A 99 5.88 9.50 16.44
N PHE A 100 5.41 9.24 15.20
CA PHE A 100 4.02 9.43 14.83
C PHE A 100 3.12 8.43 15.55
N ILE A 101 3.52 7.15 15.59
CA ILE A 101 2.87 6.07 16.35
C ILE A 101 2.79 6.42 17.83
N GLU A 102 3.92 6.78 18.44
CA GLU A 102 4.00 7.13 19.86
C GLU A 102 3.10 8.31 20.21
N LYS A 103 3.15 9.39 19.41
CA LYS A 103 2.38 10.62 19.68
C LYS A 103 0.87 10.40 19.62
N TYR A 104 0.40 9.55 18.71
CA TYR A 104 -1.04 9.35 18.48
C TYR A 104 -1.54 7.98 18.93
N ASN A 105 -0.70 7.20 19.63
CA ASN A 105 -1.00 5.85 20.10
C ASN A 105 -1.55 4.96 18.98
N LEU A 106 -0.93 5.01 17.79
CA LEU A 106 -1.35 4.16 16.68
C LEU A 106 -1.03 2.70 17.00
N ASN A 107 -1.95 1.81 16.71
CA ASN A 107 -1.89 0.39 17.06
C ASN A 107 -1.75 -0.52 15.83
N PHE A 108 -1.11 -0.01 14.78
CA PHE A 108 -0.83 -0.71 13.52
C PHE A 108 0.53 -0.27 12.94
N THR A 109 0.98 -0.98 11.93
CA THR A 109 2.31 -0.82 11.34
C THR A 109 2.36 0.29 10.30
N LEU A 110 3.42 1.09 10.33
CA LEU A 110 3.77 2.05 9.29
C LEU A 110 5.05 1.62 8.59
N LEU A 111 5.07 1.68 7.26
CA LEU A 111 6.16 1.23 6.39
C LEU A 111 6.86 2.43 5.74
N ALA A 112 8.18 2.48 5.87
CA ALA A 112 9.02 3.55 5.35
C ALA A 112 9.43 3.28 3.89
N ASP A 113 8.71 3.89 2.94
CA ASP A 113 9.01 3.86 1.49
C ASP A 113 9.90 5.05 1.11
N THR A 114 11.04 5.20 1.78
CA THR A 114 11.89 6.39 1.64
C THR A 114 12.47 6.59 0.23
N ASP A 115 12.59 5.54 -0.56
CA ASP A 115 13.03 5.59 -1.96
C ASP A 115 11.86 5.66 -2.96
N GLY A 116 10.62 5.47 -2.49
CA GLY A 116 9.40 5.59 -3.28
C GLY A 116 9.13 4.43 -4.21
N LYS A 117 9.77 3.29 -4.01
CA LYS A 117 9.58 2.11 -4.87
C LYS A 117 8.18 1.51 -4.76
N ILE A 118 7.64 1.44 -3.55
CA ILE A 118 6.29 0.90 -3.34
C ILE A 118 5.27 1.88 -3.91
N THR A 119 5.41 3.17 -3.61
CA THR A 119 4.56 4.25 -4.15
C THR A 119 4.56 4.25 -5.68
N ALA A 120 5.72 4.00 -6.32
CA ALA A 120 5.82 3.89 -7.77
C ALA A 120 5.17 2.61 -8.31
N ALA A 121 5.35 1.46 -7.64
CA ALA A 121 4.75 0.19 -8.05
C ALA A 121 3.21 0.22 -8.04
N TYR A 122 2.64 0.99 -7.12
CA TYR A 122 1.19 1.21 -7.01
C TYR A 122 0.68 2.42 -7.81
N ASP A 123 1.57 3.14 -8.52
CA ASP A 123 1.25 4.34 -9.32
C ASP A 123 0.48 5.41 -8.51
N VAL A 124 0.91 5.63 -7.27
CA VAL A 124 0.28 6.59 -6.34
C VAL A 124 1.22 7.73 -5.94
N LYS A 125 2.23 8.01 -6.77
CA LYS A 125 3.17 9.11 -6.56
C LYS A 125 2.54 10.45 -6.93
N MET A 126 2.72 11.47 -6.09
CA MET A 126 2.40 12.85 -6.47
C MET A 126 3.35 13.36 -7.56
N PRO A 127 2.85 14.05 -8.61
CA PRO A 127 3.66 14.43 -9.77
C PRO A 127 4.87 15.33 -9.44
N VAL A 128 4.73 16.25 -8.48
CA VAL A 128 5.71 17.32 -8.21
C VAL A 128 6.41 17.17 -6.86
N MET A 129 5.82 16.45 -5.93
CA MET A 129 6.33 16.31 -4.57
C MET A 129 6.74 14.87 -4.28
N LYS A 130 7.77 14.71 -3.44
CA LYS A 130 8.16 13.40 -2.89
C LYS A 130 7.17 12.97 -1.80
N MET A 131 5.95 12.69 -2.22
CA MET A 131 4.81 12.27 -1.40
C MET A 131 3.94 11.28 -2.15
N SER A 132 3.19 10.48 -1.40
CA SER A 132 2.13 9.64 -1.96
C SER A 132 0.82 10.41 -2.09
N LEU A 133 0.02 10.06 -3.08
CA LEU A 133 -1.42 10.36 -3.09
C LEU A 133 -2.08 9.66 -1.90
N ARG A 134 -3.27 10.14 -1.51
CA ARG A 134 -4.12 9.44 -0.56
C ARG A 134 -4.92 8.37 -1.31
N VAL A 135 -4.44 7.14 -1.25
CA VAL A 135 -5.06 5.98 -1.91
C VAL A 135 -4.95 4.79 -0.97
N SER A 136 -6.01 4.02 -0.85
CA SER A 136 -5.99 2.76 -0.09
C SER A 136 -6.42 1.59 -0.97
N PHE A 137 -5.79 0.45 -0.72
CA PHE A 137 -6.07 -0.81 -1.37
C PHE A 137 -6.47 -1.84 -0.31
N LEU A 138 -7.61 -2.48 -0.50
CA LEU A 138 -7.99 -3.65 0.27
C LEU A 138 -7.55 -4.89 -0.53
N ILE A 139 -6.63 -5.67 0.03
CA ILE A 139 -5.98 -6.80 -0.65
C ILE A 139 -6.40 -8.09 0.04
N GLY A 140 -6.95 -9.01 -0.73
CA GLY A 140 -7.39 -10.33 -0.27
C GLY A 140 -6.23 -11.24 0.13
N MET A 141 -6.54 -12.31 0.85
CA MET A 141 -5.56 -13.34 1.23
C MET A 141 -4.93 -14.04 0.00
N ASP A 142 -5.58 -14.00 -1.15
CA ASP A 142 -5.09 -14.49 -2.44
C ASP A 142 -4.16 -13.49 -3.17
N GLY A 143 -3.89 -12.33 -2.56
CA GLY A 143 -3.07 -11.27 -3.14
C GLY A 143 -3.78 -10.43 -4.21
N LYS A 144 -5.08 -10.61 -4.42
CA LYS A 144 -5.85 -9.78 -5.34
C LYS A 144 -6.43 -8.56 -4.63
N ILE A 145 -6.56 -7.47 -5.37
CA ILE A 145 -7.19 -6.25 -4.88
C ILE A 145 -8.70 -6.44 -4.87
N ILE A 146 -9.31 -6.29 -3.70
CA ILE A 146 -10.76 -6.37 -3.50
C ILE A 146 -11.39 -5.01 -3.79
N HIS A 147 -10.78 -3.92 -3.30
CA HIS A 147 -11.29 -2.56 -3.41
C HIS A 147 -10.16 -1.54 -3.47
N VAL A 148 -10.40 -0.42 -4.13
CA VAL A 148 -9.48 0.73 -4.18
C VAL A 148 -10.28 1.99 -3.86
N THR A 149 -9.80 2.76 -2.89
CA THR A 149 -10.33 4.08 -2.54
C THR A 149 -9.30 5.15 -2.83
N ASN A 150 -9.70 6.23 -3.51
CA ASN A 150 -8.84 7.36 -3.85
C ASN A 150 -9.48 8.71 -3.49
N ALA A 151 -10.44 8.73 -2.57
CA ALA A 151 -11.08 9.96 -2.11
C ALA A 151 -10.05 10.90 -1.46
N VAL A 152 -9.98 12.14 -1.93
CA VAL A 152 -9.03 13.14 -1.44
C VAL A 152 -9.36 13.60 -0.02
N ASN A 153 -10.65 13.67 0.31
CA ASN A 153 -11.12 14.03 1.65
C ASN A 153 -10.85 12.88 2.63
N PRO A 154 -10.09 13.08 3.73
CA PRO A 154 -9.73 12.02 4.66
C PRO A 154 -10.93 11.28 5.29
N GLN A 155 -12.02 11.99 5.58
CA GLN A 155 -13.21 11.37 6.16
C GLN A 155 -13.93 10.50 5.13
N ALA A 156 -14.19 11.02 3.93
CA ALA A 156 -14.83 10.25 2.86
C ALA A 156 -14.00 9.02 2.49
N HIS A 157 -12.67 9.16 2.45
CA HIS A 157 -11.74 8.07 2.20
C HIS A 157 -11.88 6.95 3.24
N PHE A 158 -11.90 7.34 4.51
CA PHE A 158 -12.07 6.41 5.61
C PHE A 158 -13.44 5.70 5.56
N ASP A 159 -14.53 6.45 5.35
CA ASP A 159 -15.89 5.92 5.32
C ASP A 159 -16.09 4.93 4.16
N GLU A 160 -15.53 5.22 2.98
CA GLU A 160 -15.57 4.33 1.82
C GLU A 160 -14.83 3.02 2.08
N MET A 161 -13.62 3.10 2.65
CA MET A 161 -12.84 1.92 2.98
C MET A 161 -13.54 1.07 4.04
N GLN A 162 -14.16 1.69 5.03
CA GLN A 162 -14.92 0.99 6.06
C GLN A 162 -16.14 0.27 5.47
N ALA A 163 -16.85 0.89 4.54
CA ALA A 163 -17.96 0.26 3.85
C ALA A 163 -17.50 -0.97 3.04
N ALA A 164 -16.35 -0.88 2.37
CA ALA A 164 -15.76 -2.00 1.64
C ALA A 164 -15.43 -3.17 2.58
N ILE A 165 -14.86 -2.91 3.76
CA ILE A 165 -14.54 -3.94 4.76
C ILE A 165 -15.81 -4.57 5.33
N ALA A 166 -16.84 -3.77 5.62
CA ALA A 166 -18.12 -4.28 6.07
C ALA A 166 -18.81 -5.20 5.02
N GLY A 167 -18.53 -4.93 3.74
CA GLY A 167 -19.01 -5.76 2.62
C GLY A 167 -18.39 -7.16 2.57
N LEU A 168 -17.19 -7.36 3.14
CA LEU A 168 -16.52 -8.66 3.19
C LEU A 168 -17.32 -9.73 3.95
N LYS A 169 -18.12 -9.33 4.92
CA LYS A 169 -18.98 -10.23 5.72
C LYS A 169 -20.17 -10.80 4.96
N LYS A 170 -20.52 -10.22 3.81
CA LYS A 170 -21.72 -10.59 3.05
C LYS A 170 -21.47 -11.62 1.95
N ASN A 171 -20.19 -11.88 1.63
CA ASN A 171 -19.79 -12.88 0.63
C ASN A 171 -18.73 -13.81 1.26
N PRO A 172 -19.16 -14.91 1.92
CA PRO A 172 -18.25 -15.92 2.46
C PRO A 172 -17.54 -16.71 1.36
#